data_7517a648d07e7e2e9387a67047095634
#
_entry.id   7517a648d07e7e2e9387a67047095634
#
_cell.length_a   1.000
_cell.length_b   1.000
_cell.length_c   1.000
_cell.angle_alpha   90.00
_cell.angle_beta   90.00
_cell.angle_gamma   90.00
#
_symmetry.space_group_name_H-M   'P 1'
#
loop_
_entity.id
_entity.type
_entity.pdbx_description
1 polymer ?
#
loop_
_entity_poly.entity_id
_entity_poly.type
_entity_poly.pdbx_seq_one_letter_code
_entity_poly.pdbx_strand_id
1 'polypeptide(L)'
;MKPITLYASRRSARALCLAVSLLLTAAAAVAQLAAPLADSGVPMGVGAGVHGANSPFAPLQERADVLPWSVLTAVKTKLDKNRVLPVFPGNVQALNQKSQRVQGFMMPLDPGEKQKHFLLSSVPMTCAFCVPGGPESMVEVKTKTPVKYSMEAVVVEGQFAVLKDDPYGLFYRMTEAVAVK
;
A
#
# COMPACT_ATOMS: atom_id res chain seq x y z
N MET A 1 -63.44 -14.34 66.68
CA MET A 1 -62.44 -14.85 65.78
C MET A 1 -62.65 -14.19 64.41
N LYS A 2 -61.76 -13.23 64.01
CA LYS A 2 -61.90 -12.55 62.68
C LYS A 2 -60.76 -13.09 61.79
N PRO A 3 -61.02 -13.44 60.52
CA PRO A 3 -59.97 -13.87 59.60
C PRO A 3 -59.13 -12.67 59.13
N ILE A 4 -57.85 -12.80 59.15
CA ILE A 4 -56.86 -11.84 58.63
C ILE A 4 -56.71 -12.08 57.09
N THR A 5 -57.21 -11.13 56.31
CA THR A 5 -57.06 -11.17 54.83
C THR A 5 -55.66 -10.64 54.43
N LEU A 6 -54.81 -11.51 53.92
CA LEU A 6 -53.52 -11.16 53.36
C LEU A 6 -53.75 -10.50 51.97
N TYR A 7 -53.62 -9.19 51.92
CA TYR A 7 -53.62 -8.44 50.64
C TYR A 7 -52.22 -8.42 50.08
N ALA A 8 -51.86 -9.41 49.28
CA ALA A 8 -50.62 -9.43 48.57
C ALA A 8 -50.61 -8.37 47.47
N SER A 9 -49.85 -7.34 47.68
CA SER A 9 -49.70 -6.21 46.74
C SER A 9 -49.08 -6.68 45.40
N ARG A 10 -49.91 -6.77 44.35
CA ARG A 10 -49.46 -7.05 42.96
C ARG A 10 -48.59 -5.97 42.36
N ARG A 11 -48.28 -4.89 43.10
CA ARG A 11 -47.44 -3.75 42.60
C ARG A 11 -45.96 -4.04 42.66
N SER A 12 -45.49 -4.90 43.56
CA SER A 12 -44.04 -5.19 43.71
C SER A 12 -43.48 -6.08 42.59
N ALA A 13 -44.31 -6.99 42.02
CA ALA A 13 -43.86 -7.88 40.97
C ALA A 13 -43.64 -7.15 39.60
N ARG A 14 -44.44 -6.10 39.33
CA ARG A 14 -44.33 -5.33 38.08
C ARG A 14 -43.13 -4.38 38.10
N ALA A 15 -42.74 -3.86 39.26
CA ALA A 15 -41.58 -3.00 39.41
C ALA A 15 -40.29 -3.80 39.26
N LEU A 16 -40.22 -5.05 39.72
CA LEU A 16 -39.07 -5.92 39.62
C LEU A 16 -38.81 -6.36 38.17
N CYS A 17 -39.87 -6.67 37.40
CA CYS A 17 -39.72 -7.04 35.99
C CYS A 17 -39.23 -5.89 35.09
N LEU A 18 -39.63 -4.64 35.36
CA LEU A 18 -39.18 -3.47 34.62
C LEU A 18 -37.72 -3.10 34.92
N ALA A 19 -37.26 -3.31 36.15
CA ALA A 19 -35.87 -3.08 36.51
C ALA A 19 -34.91 -4.11 35.90
N VAL A 20 -35.30 -5.37 35.81
CA VAL A 20 -34.52 -6.43 35.19
C VAL A 20 -34.43 -6.26 33.66
N SER A 21 -35.51 -5.83 32.99
CA SER A 21 -35.50 -5.57 31.55
C SER A 21 -34.64 -4.36 31.17
N LEU A 22 -34.54 -3.33 32.02
CA LEU A 22 -33.69 -2.16 31.77
C LEU A 22 -32.21 -2.48 31.92
N LEU A 23 -31.83 -3.40 32.81
CA LEU A 23 -30.45 -3.84 33.02
C LEU A 23 -29.96 -4.75 31.90
N LEU A 24 -30.82 -5.56 31.26
CA LEU A 24 -30.43 -6.40 30.13
C LEU A 24 -30.20 -5.61 28.84
N THR A 25 -30.84 -4.45 28.65
CA THR A 25 -30.63 -3.63 27.43
C THR A 25 -29.37 -2.80 27.50
N ALA A 26 -28.85 -2.46 28.69
CA ALA A 26 -27.61 -1.72 28.86
C ALA A 26 -26.35 -2.58 28.57
N ALA A 27 -26.42 -3.89 28.75
CA ALA A 27 -25.29 -4.79 28.49
C ALA A 27 -25.05 -5.03 26.99
N ALA A 28 -26.06 -4.87 26.12
CA ALA A 28 -25.92 -5.04 24.67
C ALA A 28 -25.26 -3.84 23.98
N ALA A 29 -25.31 -2.64 24.58
CA ALA A 29 -24.75 -1.42 23.98
C ALA A 29 -23.22 -1.31 24.13
N VAL A 30 -22.60 -2.02 25.09
CA VAL A 30 -21.16 -1.95 25.33
C VAL A 30 -20.38 -2.93 24.43
N ALA A 31 -21.04 -3.95 23.89
CA ALA A 31 -20.38 -4.92 22.99
C ALA A 31 -20.10 -4.37 21.58
N GLN A 32 -20.67 -3.23 21.20
CA GLN A 32 -20.43 -2.61 19.88
C GLN A 32 -19.26 -1.62 19.86
N LEU A 33 -18.70 -1.25 21.02
CA LEU A 33 -17.50 -0.38 21.06
C LEU A 33 -16.17 -1.14 21.01
N ALA A 34 -16.20 -2.45 21.00
CA ALA A 34 -15.01 -3.30 20.87
C ALA A 34 -14.93 -3.98 19.48
N ALA A 35 -15.37 -3.29 18.43
CA ALA A 35 -14.92 -3.67 17.11
C ALA A 35 -13.38 -3.47 17.12
N PRO A 36 -12.59 -4.50 16.81
CA PRO A 36 -11.16 -4.29 16.62
C PRO A 36 -11.06 -3.17 15.59
N LEU A 37 -10.29 -2.13 15.91
CA LEU A 37 -9.87 -1.14 14.93
C LEU A 37 -9.27 -1.95 13.79
N ALA A 38 -10.05 -2.20 12.75
CA ALA A 38 -9.53 -2.72 11.51
C ALA A 38 -8.36 -1.80 11.19
N ASP A 39 -7.20 -2.41 11.04
CA ASP A 39 -5.96 -1.77 10.67
C ASP A 39 -6.26 -0.70 9.61
N SER A 40 -6.35 0.56 10.06
CA SER A 40 -6.54 1.72 9.20
C SER A 40 -5.23 2.09 8.52
N GLY A 41 -4.41 1.09 8.26
CA GLY A 41 -3.36 1.18 7.28
C GLY A 41 -4.03 1.58 5.97
N VAL A 42 -3.74 2.79 5.47
CA VAL A 42 -4.06 3.18 4.10
C VAL A 42 -3.73 1.97 3.24
N PRO A 43 -4.69 1.38 2.49
CA PRO A 43 -4.38 0.24 1.66
C PRO A 43 -3.26 0.68 0.72
N MET A 44 -2.03 0.33 1.04
CA MET A 44 -0.96 0.42 0.05
C MET A 44 -1.40 -0.49 -1.09
N GLY A 45 -1.56 0.07 -2.27
CA GLY A 45 -1.93 -0.68 -3.45
C GLY A 45 -0.98 -1.87 -3.57
N VAL A 46 -1.50 -2.99 -4.00
CA VAL A 46 -0.71 -4.19 -4.30
C VAL A 46 -0.59 -4.31 -5.81
N GLY A 47 0.57 -4.74 -6.29
CA GLY A 47 0.81 -4.90 -7.72
C GLY A 47 1.25 -3.59 -8.42
N ALA A 48 1.02 -3.50 -9.71
CA ALA A 48 1.51 -2.39 -10.55
C ALA A 48 0.78 -1.05 -10.32
N GLY A 49 -0.20 -1.01 -9.40
CA GLY A 49 -1.07 0.14 -9.27
C GLY A 49 -2.13 0.20 -10.38
N VAL A 50 -3.02 1.18 -10.28
CA VAL A 50 -4.10 1.39 -11.26
C VAL A 50 -4.02 2.79 -11.83
N HIS A 51 -3.88 2.88 -13.14
CA HIS A 51 -3.96 4.15 -13.86
C HIS A 51 -5.45 4.48 -14.07
N GLY A 52 -5.92 5.55 -13.44
CA GLY A 52 -7.35 5.92 -13.51
C GLY A 52 -7.76 6.44 -14.87
N ALA A 53 -8.98 6.14 -15.29
CA ALA A 53 -9.51 6.58 -16.59
C ALA A 53 -9.56 8.12 -16.78
N ASN A 54 -9.68 8.85 -15.66
CA ASN A 54 -9.69 10.32 -15.67
C ASN A 54 -8.30 10.92 -15.38
N SER A 55 -7.24 10.12 -15.47
CA SER A 55 -5.87 10.60 -15.29
C SER A 55 -5.49 11.60 -16.39
N PRO A 56 -4.88 12.74 -16.05
CA PRO A 56 -4.32 13.66 -17.04
C PRO A 56 -3.02 13.14 -17.67
N PHE A 57 -2.46 12.04 -17.12
CA PHE A 57 -1.25 11.41 -17.63
C PHE A 57 -1.61 10.29 -18.60
N ALA A 58 -0.83 10.12 -19.66
CA ALA A 58 -0.96 8.95 -20.52
C ALA A 58 -0.46 7.70 -19.78
N PRO A 59 -1.12 6.53 -19.92
CA PRO A 59 -0.60 5.28 -19.37
C PRO A 59 0.74 4.90 -20.02
N LEU A 60 1.53 4.10 -19.33
CA LEU A 60 2.79 3.59 -19.87
C LEU A 60 2.53 2.81 -21.16
N GLN A 61 3.31 3.10 -22.18
CA GLN A 61 3.26 2.36 -23.43
C GLN A 61 3.97 1.02 -23.27
N GLU A 62 3.38 -0.04 -23.81
CA GLU A 62 4.06 -1.33 -23.87
C GLU A 62 5.26 -1.26 -24.80
N ARG A 63 6.42 -1.68 -24.31
CA ARG A 63 7.70 -1.69 -25.05
C ARG A 63 8.41 -3.00 -24.82
N ALA A 64 8.88 -3.62 -25.89
CA ALA A 64 9.63 -4.88 -25.81
C ALA A 64 11.06 -4.72 -25.28
N ASP A 65 11.59 -3.50 -25.29
CA ASP A 65 12.97 -3.18 -24.87
C ASP A 65 13.07 -2.75 -23.41
N VAL A 66 11.96 -2.73 -22.66
CA VAL A 66 11.92 -2.39 -21.24
C VAL A 66 11.41 -3.56 -20.41
N LEU A 67 11.87 -3.63 -19.17
CA LEU A 67 11.37 -4.62 -18.20
C LEU A 67 9.92 -4.32 -17.83
N PRO A 68 8.97 -5.24 -18.07
CA PRO A 68 7.56 -5.02 -17.77
C PRO A 68 7.32 -4.95 -16.26
N TRP A 69 6.46 -4.04 -15.82
CA TRP A 69 6.03 -3.95 -14.43
C TRP A 69 5.35 -5.22 -13.91
N SER A 70 4.68 -5.97 -14.77
CA SER A 70 4.10 -7.28 -14.42
C SER A 70 5.14 -8.29 -13.93
N VAL A 71 6.38 -8.20 -14.39
CA VAL A 71 7.49 -9.03 -13.90
C VAL A 71 7.92 -8.56 -12.51
N LEU A 72 8.07 -7.26 -12.29
CA LEU A 72 8.49 -6.69 -11.00
C LEU A 72 7.43 -6.89 -9.92
N THR A 73 6.16 -6.78 -10.27
CA THR A 73 5.05 -6.92 -9.33
C THR A 73 4.64 -8.37 -9.04
N ALA A 74 5.26 -9.36 -9.68
CA ALA A 74 5.06 -10.79 -9.39
C ALA A 74 5.68 -11.25 -8.05
N VAL A 75 6.13 -10.32 -7.22
CA VAL A 75 6.73 -10.56 -5.91
C VAL A 75 5.66 -10.87 -4.87
N LYS A 76 5.94 -11.85 -4.01
CA LYS A 76 5.17 -12.10 -2.78
C LYS A 76 5.86 -11.44 -1.60
N THR A 77 5.12 -11.18 -0.55
CA THR A 77 5.67 -10.65 0.69
C THR A 77 5.52 -11.66 1.82
N LYS A 78 6.42 -11.60 2.79
CA LYS A 78 6.33 -12.31 4.07
C LYS A 78 6.57 -11.34 5.22
N LEU A 79 5.89 -11.56 6.34
CA LEU A 79 6.16 -10.85 7.57
C LEU A 79 7.28 -11.56 8.34
N ASP A 80 8.34 -10.83 8.69
CA ASP A 80 9.43 -11.31 9.51
C ASP A 80 9.80 -10.24 10.55
N LYS A 81 9.66 -10.57 11.85
CA LYS A 81 9.96 -9.66 12.99
C LYS A 81 9.39 -8.25 12.81
N ASN A 82 8.10 -8.16 12.45
CA ASN A 82 7.38 -6.90 12.19
C ASN A 82 7.85 -6.11 10.96
N ARG A 83 8.58 -6.75 10.04
CA ARG A 83 9.01 -6.18 8.74
C ARG A 83 8.40 -6.97 7.59
N VAL A 84 7.90 -6.27 6.59
CA VAL A 84 7.42 -6.88 5.35
C VAL A 84 8.61 -7.06 4.42
N LEU A 85 8.99 -8.31 4.19
CA LEU A 85 10.13 -8.66 3.31
C LEU A 85 9.63 -9.27 2.00
N PRO A 86 10.28 -8.96 0.86
CA PRO A 86 9.94 -9.54 -0.43
C PRO A 86 10.42 -11.00 -0.55
N VAL A 87 9.61 -11.80 -1.25
CA VAL A 87 9.95 -13.14 -1.69
C VAL A 87 9.95 -13.14 -3.22
N PHE A 88 11.11 -12.98 -3.79
CA PHE A 88 11.25 -12.84 -5.25
C PHE A 88 11.19 -14.18 -5.96
N PRO A 89 10.40 -14.31 -7.05
CA PRO A 89 10.45 -15.47 -7.93
C PRO A 89 11.79 -15.53 -8.69
N GLY A 90 12.15 -16.70 -9.21
CA GLY A 90 13.45 -16.93 -9.83
C GLY A 90 13.77 -16.02 -11.02
N ASN A 91 12.76 -15.68 -11.83
CA ASN A 91 12.91 -14.76 -12.95
C ASN A 91 13.30 -13.33 -12.50
N VAL A 92 12.73 -12.86 -11.38
CA VAL A 92 13.10 -11.54 -10.79
C VAL A 92 14.49 -11.60 -10.17
N GLN A 93 14.82 -12.67 -9.45
CA GLN A 93 16.16 -12.85 -8.89
C GLN A 93 17.25 -12.86 -9.98
N ALA A 94 16.93 -13.42 -11.16
CA ALA A 94 17.85 -13.47 -12.30
C ALA A 94 18.16 -12.09 -12.92
N LEU A 95 17.41 -11.04 -12.58
CA LEU A 95 17.67 -9.65 -13.00
C LEU A 95 18.76 -8.98 -12.15
N ASN A 96 19.07 -9.53 -10.97
CA ASN A 96 20.02 -8.93 -10.04
C ASN A 96 21.39 -8.75 -10.65
N GLN A 97 21.97 -7.55 -10.47
CA GLN A 97 23.27 -7.14 -10.98
C GLN A 97 23.40 -7.16 -12.53
N LYS A 98 22.28 -7.14 -13.25
CA LYS A 98 22.25 -7.04 -14.71
C LYS A 98 21.84 -5.64 -15.15
N SER A 99 22.29 -5.23 -16.34
CA SER A 99 21.76 -4.04 -17.00
C SER A 99 20.32 -4.29 -17.39
N GLN A 100 19.44 -3.36 -17.01
CA GLN A 100 18.02 -3.39 -17.33
C GLN A 100 17.55 -2.01 -17.78
N ARG A 101 16.51 -1.98 -18.61
CA ARG A 101 15.75 -0.77 -18.92
C ARG A 101 14.41 -0.81 -18.20
N VAL A 102 14.06 0.29 -17.55
CA VAL A 102 12.77 0.44 -16.90
C VAL A 102 12.14 1.74 -17.33
N GLN A 103 10.85 1.68 -17.71
CA GLN A 103 10.03 2.86 -18.02
C GLN A 103 9.13 3.17 -16.82
N GLY A 104 8.96 4.44 -16.48
CA GLY A 104 8.05 4.84 -15.41
C GLY A 104 7.97 6.34 -15.23
N PHE A 105 7.20 6.74 -14.23
CA PHE A 105 7.01 8.14 -13.84
C PHE A 105 7.99 8.51 -12.73
N MET A 106 8.65 9.65 -12.90
CA MET A 106 9.67 10.12 -11.98
C MET A 106 9.05 10.78 -10.73
N MET A 107 9.44 10.33 -9.54
CA MET A 107 9.21 11.02 -8.28
C MET A 107 10.56 11.49 -7.71
N PRO A 108 10.89 12.78 -7.76
CA PRO A 108 12.14 13.32 -7.24
C PRO A 108 12.33 13.05 -5.76
N LEU A 109 13.54 12.71 -5.35
CA LEU A 109 13.95 12.60 -3.94
C LEU A 109 14.86 13.76 -3.53
N ASP A 110 15.46 14.46 -4.49
CA ASP A 110 16.27 15.65 -4.28
C ASP A 110 15.57 16.89 -4.82
N PRO A 111 15.85 18.09 -4.30
CA PRO A 111 15.31 19.34 -4.83
C PRO A 111 15.92 19.71 -6.18
N GLY A 112 15.19 20.47 -6.99
CA GLY A 112 15.65 21.04 -8.26
C GLY A 112 15.11 20.34 -9.50
N GLU A 113 15.35 20.95 -10.66
CA GLU A 113 14.84 20.45 -11.94
C GLU A 113 15.63 19.27 -12.53
N LYS A 114 16.88 19.10 -12.13
CA LYS A 114 17.76 18.03 -12.59
C LYS A 114 17.98 17.04 -11.46
N GLN A 115 17.54 15.81 -11.67
CA GLN A 115 17.50 14.77 -10.67
C GLN A 115 18.62 13.75 -10.91
N LYS A 116 19.37 13.42 -9.86
CA LYS A 116 20.30 12.27 -9.82
C LYS A 116 19.77 11.12 -9.00
N HIS A 117 18.80 11.39 -8.13
CA HIS A 117 18.20 10.42 -7.22
C HIS A 117 16.68 10.61 -7.19
N PHE A 118 15.95 9.58 -7.59
CA PHE A 118 14.49 9.61 -7.69
C PHE A 118 13.91 8.21 -7.59
N LEU A 119 12.63 8.10 -7.30
CA LEU A 119 11.86 6.87 -7.53
C LEU A 119 11.27 6.90 -8.92
N LEU A 120 11.28 5.76 -9.57
CA LEU A 120 10.56 5.49 -10.80
C LEU A 120 9.38 4.59 -10.47
N SER A 121 8.17 5.01 -10.79
CA SER A 121 6.94 4.29 -10.45
C SER A 121 6.13 3.91 -11.69
N SER A 122 5.35 2.86 -11.58
CA SER A 122 4.46 2.35 -12.65
C SER A 122 3.29 3.28 -12.95
N VAL A 123 2.86 4.08 -11.96
CA VAL A 123 1.82 5.11 -12.11
C VAL A 123 2.31 6.44 -11.52
N PRO A 124 1.84 7.59 -12.02
CA PRO A 124 2.26 8.88 -11.49
C PRO A 124 1.82 9.07 -10.05
N MET A 125 2.76 9.34 -9.15
CA MET A 125 2.47 9.57 -7.71
C MET A 125 1.70 10.87 -7.46
N THR A 126 1.69 11.79 -8.40
CA THR A 126 0.95 13.06 -8.35
C THR A 126 -0.45 12.98 -8.97
N CYS A 127 -0.85 11.82 -9.46
CA CYS A 127 -2.14 11.61 -10.11
C CYS A 127 -3.24 11.36 -9.06
N ALA A 128 -4.18 12.29 -8.92
CA ALA A 128 -5.30 12.17 -7.99
C ALA A 128 -6.31 11.05 -8.36
N PHE A 129 -6.28 10.59 -9.60
CA PHE A 129 -7.17 9.54 -10.13
C PHE A 129 -6.50 8.17 -10.22
N CYS A 130 -5.24 8.06 -9.81
CA CYS A 130 -4.48 6.82 -9.88
C CYS A 130 -4.35 6.19 -8.50
N VAL A 131 -4.28 4.86 -8.45
CA VAL A 131 -3.96 4.14 -7.21
C VAL A 131 -2.52 3.65 -7.33
N PRO A 132 -1.58 4.18 -6.54
CA PRO A 132 -0.21 3.68 -6.51
C PRO A 132 -0.17 2.22 -6.11
N GLY A 133 0.77 1.46 -6.66
CA GLY A 133 1.06 0.11 -6.19
C GLY A 133 1.91 0.11 -4.92
N GLY A 134 2.29 -1.09 -4.47
CA GLY A 134 3.21 -1.26 -3.36
C GLY A 134 4.68 -1.03 -3.72
N PRO A 135 5.63 -1.37 -2.82
CA PRO A 135 7.07 -1.25 -3.06
C PRO A 135 7.54 -1.99 -4.32
N GLU A 136 6.83 -3.03 -4.74
CA GLU A 136 7.08 -3.79 -5.97
C GLU A 136 6.81 -2.99 -7.24
N SER A 137 6.09 -1.87 -7.15
CA SER A 137 5.79 -0.98 -8.26
C SER A 137 6.72 0.24 -8.33
N MET A 138 7.80 0.22 -7.57
CA MET A 138 8.77 1.32 -7.49
C MET A 138 10.20 0.81 -7.65
N VAL A 139 11.04 1.61 -8.31
CA VAL A 139 12.48 1.38 -8.43
C VAL A 139 13.20 2.65 -8.00
N GLU A 140 14.08 2.56 -7.01
CA GLU A 140 15.00 3.66 -6.67
C GLU A 140 16.06 3.77 -7.76
N VAL A 141 16.24 4.97 -8.30
CA VAL A 141 17.19 5.22 -9.40
C VAL A 141 18.24 6.23 -8.97
N LYS A 142 19.51 5.83 -9.13
CA LYS A 142 20.68 6.71 -8.97
C LYS A 142 21.39 6.81 -10.32
N THR A 143 21.41 8.02 -10.89
CA THR A 143 21.93 8.24 -12.25
C THR A 143 23.36 8.78 -12.25
N LYS A 144 24.13 8.42 -13.28
CA LYS A 144 25.46 8.98 -13.54
C LYS A 144 25.38 10.46 -13.88
N THR A 145 24.47 10.81 -14.78
CA THR A 145 24.25 12.17 -15.25
C THR A 145 22.87 12.66 -14.81
N PRO A 146 22.72 13.94 -14.44
CA PRO A 146 21.42 14.46 -14.04
C PRO A 146 20.39 14.33 -15.16
N VAL A 147 19.19 13.86 -14.80
CA VAL A 147 18.02 13.76 -15.69
C VAL A 147 17.09 14.91 -15.41
N LYS A 148 16.63 15.61 -16.45
CA LYS A 148 15.62 16.66 -16.28
C LYS A 148 14.31 16.03 -15.78
N TYR A 149 13.73 16.62 -14.74
CA TYR A 149 12.40 16.21 -14.28
C TYR A 149 11.37 16.31 -15.40
N SER A 150 10.54 15.31 -15.51
CA SER A 150 9.42 15.25 -16.45
C SER A 150 8.20 14.69 -15.74
N MET A 151 7.03 15.23 -16.06
CA MET A 151 5.75 14.64 -15.68
C MET A 151 5.35 13.48 -16.61
N GLU A 152 5.98 13.37 -17.77
CA GLU A 152 5.83 12.24 -18.68
C GLU A 152 6.69 11.07 -18.24
N ALA A 153 6.35 9.87 -18.70
CA ALA A 153 7.15 8.68 -18.44
C ALA A 153 8.56 8.81 -19.04
N VAL A 154 9.54 8.40 -18.28
CA VAL A 154 10.96 8.34 -18.70
C VAL A 154 11.44 6.90 -18.77
N VAL A 155 12.42 6.63 -19.60
CA VAL A 155 13.11 5.33 -19.65
C VAL A 155 14.52 5.53 -19.11
N VAL A 156 14.92 4.65 -18.20
CA VAL A 156 16.30 4.61 -17.67
C VAL A 156 16.91 3.24 -17.90
N GLU A 157 18.19 3.21 -18.19
CA GLU A 157 18.99 1.99 -18.29
C GLU A 157 20.13 2.04 -17.28
N GLY A 158 20.33 0.97 -16.52
CA GLY A 158 21.37 0.90 -15.51
C GLY A 158 21.50 -0.48 -14.88
N GLN A 159 22.39 -0.59 -13.90
CA GLN A 159 22.59 -1.82 -13.15
C GLN A 159 21.44 -2.02 -12.16
N PHE A 160 20.67 -3.09 -12.35
CA PHE A 160 19.51 -3.41 -11.55
C PHE A 160 19.87 -4.26 -10.33
N ALA A 161 19.36 -3.92 -9.15
CA ALA A 161 19.55 -4.65 -7.91
C ALA A 161 18.23 -5.07 -7.31
N VAL A 162 18.16 -6.32 -6.86
CA VAL A 162 17.03 -6.91 -6.15
C VAL A 162 17.35 -6.89 -4.64
N LEU A 163 16.56 -6.17 -3.87
CA LEU A 163 16.80 -5.86 -2.45
C LEU A 163 15.98 -6.80 -1.56
N LYS A 164 16.66 -7.77 -0.92
CA LYS A 164 15.98 -8.75 -0.04
C LYS A 164 15.58 -8.19 1.31
N ASP A 165 16.28 -7.17 1.77
CA ASP A 165 16.11 -6.51 3.06
C ASP A 165 16.68 -5.10 3.00
N ASP A 166 15.84 -4.14 2.59
CA ASP A 166 16.22 -2.73 2.50
C ASP A 166 15.66 -1.96 3.72
N PRO A 167 16.43 -1.07 4.36
CA PRO A 167 15.97 -0.33 5.54
C PRO A 167 14.81 0.61 5.27
N TYR A 168 14.63 1.04 4.02
CA TYR A 168 13.51 1.90 3.59
C TYR A 168 12.34 1.11 3.01
N GLY A 169 12.42 -0.24 3.00
CA GLY A 169 11.37 -1.10 2.48
C GLY A 169 11.30 -1.16 0.95
N LEU A 170 12.33 -0.72 0.25
CA LEU A 170 12.39 -0.81 -1.21
C LEU A 170 12.73 -2.23 -1.66
N PHE A 171 12.16 -2.64 -2.80
CA PHE A 171 12.41 -3.96 -3.38
C PHE A 171 13.44 -3.92 -4.51
N TYR A 172 13.58 -2.75 -5.15
CA TYR A 172 14.44 -2.58 -6.32
C TYR A 172 15.24 -1.29 -6.27
N ARG A 173 16.45 -1.37 -6.75
CA ARG A 173 17.34 -0.20 -6.97
C ARG A 173 18.03 -0.33 -8.32
N MET A 174 18.19 0.78 -8.99
CA MET A 174 19.01 0.90 -10.18
C MET A 174 20.13 1.91 -9.94
N THR A 175 21.36 1.50 -10.19
CA THR A 175 22.55 2.36 -10.05
C THR A 175 23.22 2.54 -11.40
N GLU A 176 24.14 3.52 -11.48
CA GLU A 176 24.86 3.83 -12.71
C GLU A 176 23.91 4.11 -13.89
N ALA A 177 22.69 4.58 -13.59
CA ALA A 177 21.65 4.73 -14.58
C ALA A 177 21.87 5.95 -15.50
N VAL A 178 21.36 5.84 -16.70
CA VAL A 178 21.27 6.91 -17.69
C VAL A 178 19.86 6.96 -18.27
N ALA A 179 19.37 8.16 -18.57
CA ALA A 179 18.11 8.28 -19.33
C ALA A 179 18.36 7.87 -20.78
N VAL A 180 17.44 7.07 -21.33
CA VAL A 180 17.45 6.62 -22.73
C VAL A 180 16.14 7.01 -23.41
N LYS A 181 16.14 7.08 -24.74
CA LYS A 181 14.95 7.44 -25.53
C LYS A 181 14.12 6.23 -25.87
#